data_32086753f95b338d11a15c74edb8bfab
#
_entry.id   32086753f95b338d11a15c74edb8bfab
#
_cell.length_a   1.000
_cell.length_b   1.000
_cell.length_c   1.000
_cell.angle_alpha   90.00
_cell.angle_beta   90.00
_cell.angle_gamma   90.00
#
_symmetry.space_group_name_H-M   'P 1'
#
loop_
_entity.id
_entity.type
_entity.pdbx_description
1 polymer ?
#
loop_
_entity_poly.entity_id
_entity_poly.type
_entity_poly.pdbx_seq_one_letter_code
_entity_poly.pdbx_strand_id
1 'polypeptide(L)'
;MPSYQLAISNIAWQKDDDETVYAAMQQAGFTGLELAPTRIFSEAPYENLTSALLFGGYLKNRWGFSVPSLQSIWYGQKGNIFDPADTEHLLDYTAQAFQFAHSLNCPSLVFGCPKNRMRPLGGNDAAAEAFFMQAGNLAARYGVHLALEANPPMYTNYLNDTADAFALVKRLDNPGLSVNFDLSTVLAQGEKLQTFIDDMQYVSHVHISEPGLAPIQQRPEHRE
;
A
#
# COMPACT_ATOMS: atom_id res chain seq x y z
N MET A 1 4.55 10.78 -23.04
CA MET A 1 4.94 10.92 -21.64
C MET A 1 4.16 9.89 -20.86
N PRO A 2 4.71 9.19 -19.89
CA PRO A 2 3.90 8.35 -19.03
C PRO A 2 2.83 9.24 -18.38
N SER A 3 1.58 8.80 -18.43
CA SER A 3 0.49 9.50 -17.77
C SER A 3 0.52 9.12 -16.30
N TYR A 4 0.89 10.04 -15.42
CA TYR A 4 0.75 9.80 -13.98
C TYR A 4 -0.71 9.90 -13.59
N GLN A 5 -1.14 9.03 -12.68
CA GLN A 5 -2.40 9.19 -11.99
C GLN A 5 -2.13 9.81 -10.62
N LEU A 6 -2.70 10.96 -10.37
CA LEU A 6 -2.64 11.59 -9.06
C LEU A 6 -3.83 11.15 -8.22
N ALA A 7 -3.55 10.71 -7.00
CA ALA A 7 -4.53 10.30 -6.01
C ALA A 7 -4.22 10.94 -4.65
N ILE A 8 -5.24 11.04 -3.82
CA ILE A 8 -5.07 11.33 -2.39
C ILE A 8 -5.70 10.18 -1.62
N SER A 9 -5.11 9.83 -0.49
CA SER A 9 -5.64 8.79 0.35
C SER A 9 -6.82 9.29 1.19
N ASN A 10 -7.87 8.48 1.30
CA ASN A 10 -9.08 8.81 2.06
C ASN A 10 -8.86 8.88 3.59
N ILE A 11 -7.66 8.61 4.09
CA ILE A 11 -7.30 8.84 5.49
C ILE A 11 -6.80 10.27 5.76
N ALA A 12 -6.63 11.09 4.73
CA ALA A 12 -6.12 12.46 4.86
C ALA A 12 -7.15 13.44 5.44
N TRP A 13 -8.42 13.04 5.55
CA TRP A 13 -9.52 13.87 6.10
C TRP A 13 -10.57 13.04 6.83
N GLN A 14 -11.51 13.71 7.49
CA GLN A 14 -12.61 13.06 8.18
C GLN A 14 -13.73 12.62 7.20
N LYS A 15 -14.45 11.57 7.53
CA LYS A 15 -15.49 10.97 6.65
C LYS A 15 -16.57 11.96 6.23
N ASP A 16 -16.94 12.86 7.12
CA ASP A 16 -17.99 13.84 6.87
C ASP A 16 -17.60 14.88 5.82
N ASP A 17 -16.30 15.00 5.50
CA ASP A 17 -15.77 15.92 4.51
C ASP A 17 -15.61 15.29 3.10
N ASP A 18 -15.96 14.00 2.91
CA ASP A 18 -15.71 13.26 1.67
C ASP A 18 -16.16 14.02 0.42
N GLU A 19 -17.41 14.45 0.34
CA GLU A 19 -17.96 15.17 -0.83
C GLU A 19 -17.23 16.47 -1.11
N THR A 20 -16.88 17.21 -0.06
CA THR A 20 -16.16 18.50 -0.16
C THR A 20 -14.75 18.27 -0.71
N VAL A 21 -14.05 17.28 -0.18
CA VAL A 21 -12.69 16.95 -0.61
C VAL A 21 -12.70 16.37 -2.02
N TYR A 22 -13.63 15.48 -2.36
CA TYR A 22 -13.74 14.93 -3.72
C TYR A 22 -13.97 16.04 -4.76
N ALA A 23 -14.82 17.03 -4.44
CA ALA A 23 -15.02 18.17 -5.32
C ALA A 23 -13.74 19.00 -5.52
N ALA A 24 -12.99 19.24 -4.44
CA ALA A 24 -11.71 19.94 -4.50
C ALA A 24 -10.65 19.17 -5.29
N MET A 25 -10.56 17.85 -5.08
CA MET A 25 -9.67 16.95 -5.83
C MET A 25 -9.97 16.99 -7.33
N GLN A 26 -11.26 16.90 -7.71
CA GLN A 26 -11.67 16.95 -9.11
C GLN A 26 -11.28 18.28 -9.76
N GLN A 27 -11.52 19.41 -9.07
CA GLN A 27 -11.13 20.74 -9.54
C GLN A 27 -9.62 20.88 -9.69
N ALA A 28 -8.84 20.23 -8.82
CA ALA A 28 -7.37 20.24 -8.87
C ALA A 28 -6.80 19.23 -9.90
N GLY A 29 -7.65 18.46 -10.59
CA GLY A 29 -7.23 17.53 -11.65
C GLY A 29 -6.79 16.16 -11.15
N PHE A 30 -7.09 15.80 -9.90
CA PHE A 30 -6.90 14.43 -9.42
C PHE A 30 -7.88 13.48 -10.10
N THR A 31 -7.41 12.27 -10.39
CA THR A 31 -8.20 11.23 -11.06
C THR A 31 -8.24 9.91 -10.29
N GLY A 32 -7.63 9.88 -9.11
CA GLY A 32 -7.58 8.72 -8.24
C GLY A 32 -7.92 9.03 -6.80
N LEU A 33 -8.48 8.03 -6.12
CA LEU A 33 -8.67 8.00 -4.68
C LEU A 33 -8.02 6.73 -4.14
N GLU A 34 -6.99 6.87 -3.30
CA GLU A 34 -6.45 5.73 -2.57
C GLU A 34 -7.36 5.41 -1.39
N LEU A 35 -7.63 4.12 -1.14
CA LEU A 35 -8.57 3.70 -0.12
C LEU A 35 -7.89 2.95 1.03
N ALA A 36 -8.24 3.34 2.25
CA ALA A 36 -8.17 2.48 3.41
C ALA A 36 -9.54 1.79 3.57
N PRO A 37 -9.64 0.47 3.37
CA PRO A 37 -10.93 -0.23 3.31
C PRO A 37 -11.79 -0.06 4.56
N THR A 38 -11.19 -0.08 5.76
CA THR A 38 -11.88 0.13 7.03
C THR A 38 -12.45 1.55 7.19
N ARG A 39 -11.96 2.53 6.43
CA ARG A 39 -12.49 3.89 6.39
C ARG A 39 -13.84 3.94 5.64
N ILE A 40 -14.07 3.01 4.72
CA ILE A 40 -15.33 2.88 3.96
C ILE A 40 -16.27 1.92 4.69
N PHE A 41 -15.77 0.72 5.04
CA PHE A 41 -16.49 -0.35 5.71
C PHE A 41 -15.77 -0.63 7.03
N SER A 42 -16.28 -0.08 8.14
CA SER A 42 -15.63 -0.13 9.45
C SER A 42 -15.55 -1.55 10.03
N GLU A 43 -16.49 -2.40 9.66
CA GLU A 43 -16.55 -3.81 10.11
C GLU A 43 -16.44 -4.73 8.91
N ALA A 44 -15.65 -5.79 9.03
CA ALA A 44 -15.45 -6.81 8.00
C ALA A 44 -15.29 -6.21 6.58
N PRO A 45 -14.30 -5.32 6.36
CA PRO A 45 -14.24 -4.47 5.16
C PRO A 45 -14.23 -5.27 3.86
N TYR A 46 -13.71 -6.50 3.89
CA TYR A 46 -13.53 -7.32 2.71
C TYR A 46 -14.71 -8.27 2.41
N GLU A 47 -15.69 -8.39 3.30
CA GLU A 47 -16.86 -9.24 3.07
C GLU A 47 -17.90 -8.61 2.12
N ASN A 48 -17.85 -7.28 1.93
CA ASN A 48 -18.85 -6.52 1.20
C ASN A 48 -18.45 -6.22 -0.26
N LEU A 49 -18.16 -7.26 -1.06
CA LEU A 49 -17.69 -7.08 -2.44
C LEU A 49 -18.69 -6.34 -3.33
N THR A 50 -19.99 -6.59 -3.18
CA THR A 50 -21.03 -5.87 -3.92
C THR A 50 -21.03 -4.39 -3.58
N SER A 51 -20.91 -4.05 -2.30
CA SER A 51 -20.84 -2.65 -1.87
C SER A 51 -19.55 -1.97 -2.33
N ALA A 52 -18.43 -2.70 -2.38
CA ALA A 52 -17.17 -2.22 -2.95
C ALA A 52 -17.32 -1.88 -4.44
N LEU A 53 -17.92 -2.79 -5.22
CA LEU A 53 -18.18 -2.56 -6.64
C LEU A 53 -19.08 -1.33 -6.87
N LEU A 54 -20.14 -1.18 -6.09
CA LEU A 54 -21.05 -0.03 -6.16
C LEU A 54 -20.32 1.27 -5.77
N PHE A 55 -19.47 1.24 -4.76
CA PHE A 55 -18.67 2.39 -4.36
C PHE A 55 -17.66 2.79 -5.44
N GLY A 56 -16.97 1.83 -6.04
CA GLY A 56 -16.09 2.09 -7.19
C GLY A 56 -16.87 2.71 -8.37
N GLY A 57 -18.06 2.20 -8.66
CA GLY A 57 -18.96 2.79 -9.65
C GLY A 57 -19.39 4.22 -9.32
N TYR A 58 -19.72 4.50 -8.08
CA TYR A 58 -20.01 5.85 -7.60
C TYR A 58 -18.82 6.80 -7.79
N LEU A 59 -17.61 6.42 -7.35
CA LEU A 59 -16.41 7.21 -7.51
C LEU A 59 -16.16 7.56 -9.00
N LYS A 60 -16.26 6.57 -9.86
CA LYS A 60 -16.03 6.74 -11.30
C LYS A 60 -17.09 7.64 -11.95
N ASN A 61 -18.38 7.37 -11.70
CA ASN A 61 -19.47 8.04 -12.41
C ASN A 61 -19.72 9.46 -11.89
N ARG A 62 -19.55 9.70 -10.58
CA ARG A 62 -19.81 11.00 -9.96
C ARG A 62 -18.60 11.91 -9.99
N TRP A 63 -17.39 11.36 -9.81
CA TRP A 63 -16.18 12.14 -9.59
C TRP A 63 -15.09 11.93 -10.66
N GLY A 64 -15.22 10.89 -11.48
CA GLY A 64 -14.20 10.53 -12.46
C GLY A 64 -12.98 9.83 -11.83
N PHE A 65 -13.08 9.38 -10.57
CA PHE A 65 -11.98 8.73 -9.87
C PHE A 65 -11.94 7.22 -10.13
N SER A 66 -10.73 6.68 -10.29
CA SER A 66 -10.43 5.26 -10.10
C SER A 66 -9.77 5.04 -8.74
N VAL A 67 -9.55 3.79 -8.38
CA VAL A 67 -8.86 3.39 -7.16
C VAL A 67 -7.48 2.81 -7.55
N PRO A 68 -6.40 3.60 -7.50
CA PRO A 68 -5.07 3.14 -7.91
C PRO A 68 -4.43 2.20 -6.88
N SER A 69 -4.77 2.35 -5.61
CA SER A 69 -4.18 1.59 -4.52
C SER A 69 -5.12 1.46 -3.31
N LEU A 70 -4.89 0.39 -2.54
CA LEU A 70 -5.40 0.25 -1.18
C LEU A 70 -4.25 0.38 -0.21
N GLN A 71 -4.48 1.04 0.93
CA GLN A 71 -3.53 1.09 2.03
C GLN A 71 -4.18 0.63 3.35
N SER A 72 -3.37 0.52 4.42
CA SER A 72 -3.85 0.09 5.74
C SER A 72 -4.64 -1.24 5.68
N ILE A 73 -4.22 -2.12 4.79
CA ILE A 73 -4.95 -3.36 4.43
C ILE A 73 -5.11 -4.33 5.59
N TRP A 74 -4.27 -4.23 6.63
CA TRP A 74 -4.35 -5.03 7.85
C TRP A 74 -4.70 -4.19 9.09
N TYR A 75 -5.39 -3.08 8.91
CA TYR A 75 -5.79 -2.26 10.06
C TYR A 75 -6.65 -3.07 11.03
N GLY A 76 -6.21 -3.10 12.31
CA GLY A 76 -6.89 -3.88 13.37
C GLY A 76 -6.57 -5.37 13.38
N GLN A 77 -5.84 -5.92 12.40
CA GLN A 77 -5.46 -7.33 12.39
C GLN A 77 -4.37 -7.63 13.41
N LYS A 78 -4.49 -8.82 14.02
CA LYS A 78 -3.49 -9.42 14.90
C LYS A 78 -2.67 -10.43 14.12
N GLY A 79 -1.55 -10.82 14.71
CA GLY A 79 -0.64 -11.78 14.10
C GLY A 79 0.64 -11.14 13.57
N ASN A 80 1.63 -11.98 13.29
CA ASN A 80 2.95 -11.56 12.86
C ASN A 80 3.47 -12.49 11.75
N ILE A 81 3.99 -11.92 10.67
CA ILE A 81 4.52 -12.69 9.52
C ILE A 81 5.72 -13.58 9.88
N PHE A 82 6.36 -13.35 11.02
CA PHE A 82 7.44 -14.19 11.54
C PHE A 82 6.94 -15.40 12.35
N ASP A 83 5.64 -15.46 12.68
CA ASP A 83 5.06 -16.60 13.39
C ASP A 83 4.35 -17.53 12.39
N PRO A 84 4.85 -18.77 12.21
CA PRO A 84 4.18 -19.73 11.34
C PRO A 84 2.74 -20.05 11.75
N ALA A 85 2.38 -19.90 13.03
CA ALA A 85 1.03 -20.13 13.50
C ALA A 85 0.03 -19.09 12.99
N ASP A 86 0.50 -17.89 12.67
CA ASP A 86 -0.32 -16.80 12.13
C ASP A 86 -0.44 -16.83 10.60
N THR A 87 0.40 -17.64 9.91
CA THR A 87 0.54 -17.58 8.45
C THR A 87 -0.78 -17.83 7.73
N GLU A 88 -1.50 -18.90 8.06
CA GLU A 88 -2.76 -19.27 7.38
C GLU A 88 -3.81 -18.16 7.53
N HIS A 89 -4.06 -17.71 8.75
CA HIS A 89 -5.00 -16.64 9.05
C HIS A 89 -4.67 -15.34 8.30
N LEU A 90 -3.40 -14.93 8.31
CA LEU A 90 -2.96 -13.69 7.66
C LEU A 90 -3.03 -13.80 6.12
N LEU A 91 -2.74 -14.96 5.54
CA LEU A 91 -2.89 -15.20 4.11
C LEU A 91 -4.36 -15.20 3.70
N ASP A 92 -5.23 -15.82 4.47
CA ASP A 92 -6.68 -15.83 4.20
C ASP A 92 -7.26 -14.41 4.21
N TYR A 93 -6.89 -13.61 5.21
CA TYR A 93 -7.31 -12.22 5.28
C TYR A 93 -6.74 -11.39 4.12
N THR A 94 -5.49 -11.64 3.74
CA THR A 94 -4.86 -10.98 2.60
C THR A 94 -5.51 -11.37 1.28
N ALA A 95 -5.91 -12.63 1.10
CA ALA A 95 -6.65 -13.08 -0.07
C ALA A 95 -8.00 -12.36 -0.21
N GLN A 96 -8.71 -12.13 0.90
CA GLN A 96 -9.94 -11.34 0.91
C GLN A 96 -9.68 -9.88 0.48
N ALA A 97 -8.56 -9.28 0.93
CA ALA A 97 -8.15 -7.95 0.50
C ALA A 97 -7.85 -7.90 -1.01
N PHE A 98 -7.21 -8.94 -1.57
CA PHE A 98 -6.96 -9.04 -3.01
C PHE A 98 -8.26 -9.17 -3.81
N GLN A 99 -9.20 -9.97 -3.35
CA GLN A 99 -10.51 -10.09 -3.98
C GLN A 99 -11.28 -8.77 -3.96
N PHE A 100 -11.21 -8.04 -2.85
CA PHE A 100 -11.81 -6.72 -2.72
C PHE A 100 -11.15 -5.72 -3.69
N ALA A 101 -9.82 -5.68 -3.76
CA ALA A 101 -9.10 -4.84 -4.72
C ALA A 101 -9.46 -5.16 -6.17
N HIS A 102 -9.52 -6.45 -6.51
CA HIS A 102 -9.95 -6.91 -7.83
C HIS A 102 -11.36 -6.40 -8.18
N SER A 103 -12.32 -6.44 -7.23
CA SER A 103 -13.67 -5.93 -7.44
C SER A 103 -13.75 -4.43 -7.71
N LEU A 104 -12.77 -3.68 -7.25
CA LEU A 104 -12.60 -2.23 -7.48
C LEU A 104 -11.78 -1.90 -8.73
N ASN A 105 -11.25 -2.89 -9.45
CA ASN A 105 -10.20 -2.73 -10.45
C ASN A 105 -8.97 -1.99 -9.90
N CYS A 106 -8.63 -2.22 -8.64
CA CYS A 106 -7.49 -1.64 -7.95
C CYS A 106 -6.26 -2.53 -8.16
N PRO A 107 -5.20 -2.04 -8.81
CA PRO A 107 -4.06 -2.88 -9.17
C PRO A 107 -3.05 -3.11 -8.05
N SER A 108 -3.04 -2.27 -7.00
CA SER A 108 -1.97 -2.26 -5.99
C SER A 108 -2.51 -2.22 -4.56
N LEU A 109 -1.92 -3.02 -3.67
CA LEU A 109 -2.21 -3.00 -2.24
C LEU A 109 -0.90 -2.74 -1.48
N VAL A 110 -0.86 -1.65 -0.73
CA VAL A 110 0.31 -1.24 0.04
C VAL A 110 0.43 -2.07 1.32
N PHE A 111 1.54 -2.79 1.44
CA PHE A 111 1.90 -3.55 2.62
C PHE A 111 2.90 -2.76 3.48
N GLY A 112 2.42 -1.82 4.27
CA GLY A 112 3.19 -1.19 5.36
C GLY A 112 3.17 -2.08 6.60
N CYS A 113 2.02 -2.26 7.21
CA CYS A 113 1.71 -3.18 8.32
C CYS A 113 2.83 -3.33 9.38
N PRO A 114 3.37 -2.23 9.93
CA PRO A 114 4.61 -2.27 10.72
C PRO A 114 4.48 -3.14 11.98
N LYS A 115 3.31 -3.17 12.63
CA LYS A 115 3.08 -3.95 13.84
C LYS A 115 3.07 -5.46 13.59
N ASN A 116 2.64 -5.88 12.39
CA ASN A 116 2.50 -7.28 12.03
C ASN A 116 3.78 -7.88 11.43
N ARG A 117 4.85 -7.09 11.32
CA ARG A 117 6.16 -7.51 10.81
C ARG A 117 7.31 -7.18 11.75
N MET A 118 7.02 -7.04 13.04
CA MET A 118 8.07 -6.93 14.05
C MET A 118 8.84 -8.25 14.14
N ARG A 119 10.12 -8.23 13.77
CA ARG A 119 11.00 -9.40 13.88
C ARG A 119 11.23 -9.73 15.35
N PRO A 120 10.92 -10.95 15.82
CA PRO A 120 11.19 -11.36 17.19
C PRO A 120 12.70 -11.49 17.44
N LEU A 121 13.11 -11.42 18.71
CA LEU A 121 14.50 -11.60 19.09
C LEU A 121 15.01 -12.99 18.65
N GLY A 122 16.11 -13.01 17.89
CA GLY A 122 16.63 -14.26 17.30
C GLY A 122 15.83 -14.82 16.13
N GLY A 123 14.79 -14.12 15.66
CA GLY A 123 14.04 -14.48 14.47
C GLY A 123 14.89 -14.34 13.20
N ASN A 124 14.69 -15.28 12.26
CA ASN A 124 15.27 -15.21 10.92
C ASN A 124 14.23 -14.78 9.89
N ASP A 125 14.68 -14.33 8.74
CA ASP A 125 13.81 -13.78 7.71
C ASP A 125 13.06 -14.85 6.89
N ALA A 126 13.43 -16.13 7.03
CA ALA A 126 12.86 -17.21 6.21
C ALA A 126 11.33 -17.35 6.36
N ALA A 127 10.78 -17.13 7.56
CA ALA A 127 9.33 -17.17 7.77
C ALA A 127 8.63 -16.02 7.06
N ALA A 128 9.15 -14.79 7.18
CA ALA A 128 8.62 -13.61 6.50
C ALA A 128 8.74 -13.73 4.97
N GLU A 129 9.87 -14.24 4.46
CA GLU A 129 10.07 -14.48 3.03
C GLU A 129 9.10 -15.54 2.50
N ALA A 130 8.88 -16.63 3.25
CA ALA A 130 7.91 -17.66 2.90
C ALA A 130 6.46 -17.10 2.90
N PHE A 131 6.14 -16.21 3.84
CA PHE A 131 4.86 -15.51 3.86
C PHE A 131 4.70 -14.63 2.61
N PHE A 132 5.68 -13.78 2.28
CA PHE A 132 5.61 -12.90 1.11
C PHE A 132 5.55 -13.67 -0.20
N MET A 133 6.27 -14.79 -0.31
CA MET A 133 6.19 -15.65 -1.49
C MET A 133 4.76 -16.19 -1.69
N GLN A 134 4.10 -16.65 -0.62
CA GLN A 134 2.73 -17.15 -0.69
C GLN A 134 1.74 -16.01 -0.98
N ALA A 135 1.88 -14.87 -0.31
CA ALA A 135 1.05 -13.69 -0.55
C ALA A 135 1.20 -13.16 -1.98
N GLY A 136 2.43 -13.12 -2.52
CA GLY A 136 2.69 -12.75 -3.92
C GLY A 136 2.03 -13.70 -4.91
N ASN A 137 2.10 -15.02 -4.67
CA ASN A 137 1.41 -16.00 -5.49
C ASN A 137 -0.12 -15.79 -5.49
N LEU A 138 -0.68 -15.43 -4.35
CA LEU A 138 -2.10 -15.07 -4.26
C LEU A 138 -2.40 -13.77 -5.01
N ALA A 139 -1.60 -12.71 -4.82
CA ALA A 139 -1.76 -11.45 -5.52
C ALA A 139 -1.78 -11.62 -7.04
N ALA A 140 -0.83 -12.39 -7.58
CA ALA A 140 -0.76 -12.71 -9.00
C ALA A 140 -2.02 -13.41 -9.53
N ARG A 141 -2.63 -14.32 -8.74
CA ARG A 141 -3.89 -15.00 -9.11
C ARG A 141 -5.08 -14.04 -9.20
N TYR A 142 -5.09 -13.00 -8.38
CA TYR A 142 -6.12 -11.96 -8.42
C TYR A 142 -5.81 -10.83 -9.41
N GLY A 143 -4.66 -10.87 -10.07
CA GLY A 143 -4.23 -9.84 -11.01
C GLY A 143 -3.92 -8.50 -10.34
N VAL A 144 -3.40 -8.54 -9.09
CA VAL A 144 -3.01 -7.37 -8.30
C VAL A 144 -1.56 -7.51 -7.82
N HIS A 145 -0.99 -6.44 -7.30
CA HIS A 145 0.32 -6.44 -6.66
C HIS A 145 0.21 -6.19 -5.15
N LEU A 146 0.94 -6.97 -4.37
CA LEU A 146 1.25 -6.63 -2.98
C LEU A 146 2.53 -5.78 -2.98
N ALA A 147 2.37 -4.49 -2.77
CA ALA A 147 3.43 -3.50 -2.81
C ALA A 147 4.08 -3.34 -1.43
N LEU A 148 5.28 -3.87 -1.26
CA LEU A 148 6.01 -3.81 0.00
C LEU A 148 6.50 -2.38 0.24
N GLU A 149 6.19 -1.82 1.41
CA GLU A 149 6.58 -0.49 1.80
C GLU A 149 7.60 -0.54 2.95
N ALA A 150 8.73 0.12 2.78
CA ALA A 150 9.66 0.34 3.88
C ALA A 150 9.07 1.31 4.91
N ASN A 151 9.31 1.07 6.20
CA ASN A 151 8.92 2.00 7.25
C ASN A 151 10.08 2.24 8.22
N PRO A 152 10.31 3.51 8.63
CA PRO A 152 11.40 3.85 9.53
C PRO A 152 11.45 3.02 10.83
N PRO A 153 12.63 2.89 11.47
CA PRO A 153 12.82 2.06 12.66
C PRO A 153 11.94 2.40 13.88
N MET A 154 11.37 3.59 13.90
CA MET A 154 10.41 3.98 14.93
C MET A 154 9.08 3.20 14.87
N TYR A 155 8.76 2.58 13.74
CA TYR A 155 7.50 1.84 13.52
C TYR A 155 7.68 0.32 13.53
N THR A 156 8.83 -0.17 13.05
CA THR A 156 9.12 -1.60 12.92
C THR A 156 10.64 -1.83 12.93
N ASN A 157 11.07 -3.08 13.05
CA ASN A 157 12.47 -3.48 12.95
C ASN A 157 12.77 -4.39 11.73
N TYR A 158 11.89 -4.33 10.71
CA TYR A 158 12.03 -5.12 9.47
C TYR A 158 11.58 -4.32 8.26
N LEU A 159 12.36 -4.34 7.17
CA LEU A 159 12.22 -3.50 5.98
C LEU A 159 12.17 -2.01 6.37
N ASN A 160 13.27 -1.53 6.94
CA ASN A 160 13.35 -0.15 7.41
C ASN A 160 13.79 0.83 6.34
N ASP A 161 14.51 0.35 5.34
CA ASP A 161 15.03 1.14 4.24
C ASP A 161 14.36 0.74 2.92
N THR A 162 14.23 1.70 2.01
CA THR A 162 13.70 1.45 0.67
C THR A 162 14.57 0.44 -0.09
N ALA A 163 15.89 0.49 0.11
CA ALA A 163 16.82 -0.48 -0.43
C ALA A 163 16.52 -1.93 0.01
N ASP A 164 16.10 -2.13 1.26
CA ASP A 164 15.71 -3.45 1.79
C ASP A 164 14.46 -3.99 1.09
N ALA A 165 13.47 -3.13 0.84
CA ALA A 165 12.25 -3.50 0.13
C ALA A 165 12.55 -3.94 -1.31
N PHE A 166 13.37 -3.19 -2.04
CA PHE A 166 13.83 -3.57 -3.38
C PHE A 166 14.62 -4.88 -3.37
N ALA A 167 15.57 -5.02 -2.42
CA ALA A 167 16.37 -6.23 -2.32
C ALA A 167 15.51 -7.48 -2.08
N LEU A 168 14.46 -7.35 -1.24
CA LEU A 168 13.54 -8.45 -0.97
C LEU A 168 12.71 -8.79 -2.21
N VAL A 169 12.09 -7.81 -2.87
CA VAL A 169 11.28 -8.05 -4.08
C VAL A 169 12.11 -8.69 -5.19
N LYS A 170 13.31 -8.20 -5.43
CA LYS A 170 14.25 -8.78 -6.41
C LYS A 170 14.64 -10.22 -6.06
N ARG A 171 14.94 -10.51 -4.79
CA ARG A 171 15.36 -11.83 -4.34
C ARG A 171 14.24 -12.85 -4.44
N LEU A 172 13.00 -12.46 -4.11
CA LEU A 172 11.83 -13.34 -4.21
C LEU A 172 11.38 -13.56 -5.65
N ASP A 173 11.66 -12.64 -6.55
CA ASP A 173 11.33 -12.69 -7.99
C ASP A 173 9.91 -13.20 -8.26
N ASN A 174 8.94 -12.60 -7.58
CA ASN A 174 7.54 -13.03 -7.64
C ASN A 174 6.69 -11.97 -8.34
N PRO A 175 5.94 -12.33 -9.41
CA PRO A 175 5.18 -11.37 -10.21
C PRO A 175 4.05 -10.66 -9.47
N GLY A 176 3.60 -11.19 -8.33
CA GLY A 176 2.58 -10.54 -7.49
C GLY A 176 3.17 -9.61 -6.43
N LEU A 177 4.51 -9.50 -6.33
CA LEU A 177 5.19 -8.59 -5.42
C LEU A 177 5.72 -7.38 -6.16
N SER A 178 5.67 -6.23 -5.51
CA SER A 178 6.23 -4.98 -5.99
C SER A 178 6.68 -4.12 -4.81
N VAL A 179 7.16 -2.92 -5.08
CA VAL A 179 7.49 -1.93 -4.04
C VAL A 179 6.47 -0.81 -4.09
N ASN A 180 5.97 -0.41 -2.92
CA ASN A 180 5.44 0.93 -2.71
C ASN A 180 6.59 1.84 -2.33
N PHE A 181 6.90 2.80 -3.21
CA PHE A 181 7.99 3.75 -2.98
C PHE A 181 7.49 4.92 -2.14
N ASP A 182 7.82 4.93 -0.84
CA ASP A 182 7.42 6.03 0.04
C ASP A 182 8.55 7.04 0.20
N LEU A 183 8.35 8.24 -0.34
CA LEU A 183 9.32 9.32 -0.29
C LEU A 183 9.62 9.75 1.16
N SER A 184 8.66 9.68 2.08
CA SER A 184 8.94 10.04 3.48
C SER A 184 9.96 9.12 4.13
N THR A 185 9.93 7.84 3.80
CA THR A 185 10.93 6.87 4.29
C THR A 185 12.29 7.15 3.70
N VAL A 186 12.37 7.40 2.39
CA VAL A 186 13.63 7.78 1.72
C VAL A 186 14.26 8.99 2.39
N LEU A 187 13.47 10.04 2.65
CA LEU A 187 13.94 11.25 3.32
C LEU A 187 14.33 11.01 4.78
N ALA A 188 13.54 10.26 5.52
CA ALA A 188 13.80 9.96 6.94
C ALA A 188 15.08 9.13 7.14
N GLN A 189 15.37 8.22 6.20
CA GLN A 189 16.55 7.36 6.23
C GLN A 189 17.77 8.00 5.54
N GLY A 190 17.61 9.17 4.93
CA GLY A 190 18.69 9.87 4.21
C GLY A 190 19.16 9.12 2.97
N GLU A 191 18.29 8.32 2.38
CA GLU A 191 18.55 7.60 1.12
C GLU A 191 18.58 8.60 -0.05
N LYS A 192 19.29 8.26 -1.12
CA LYS A 192 19.36 9.09 -2.33
C LYS A 192 18.45 8.55 -3.40
N LEU A 193 17.52 9.37 -3.90
CA LEU A 193 16.57 9.00 -4.97
C LEU A 193 17.26 8.39 -6.19
N GLN A 194 18.38 8.97 -6.62
CA GLN A 194 19.15 8.51 -7.77
C GLN A 194 19.59 7.03 -7.66
N THR A 195 19.72 6.50 -6.43
CA THR A 195 20.12 5.10 -6.22
C THR A 195 19.06 4.11 -6.70
N PHE A 196 17.80 4.53 -6.81
CA PHE A 196 16.66 3.66 -7.12
C PHE A 196 16.18 3.74 -8.56
N ILE A 197 16.77 4.58 -9.42
CA ILE A 197 16.28 4.79 -10.80
C ILE A 197 16.19 3.48 -11.58
N ASP A 198 17.20 2.63 -11.50
CA ASP A 198 17.23 1.34 -12.20
C ASP A 198 16.24 0.32 -11.63
N ASP A 199 15.77 0.56 -10.41
CA ASP A 199 14.86 -0.31 -9.68
C ASP A 199 13.38 0.10 -9.81
N MET A 200 13.09 1.25 -10.43
CA MET A 200 11.72 1.76 -10.58
C MET A 200 10.79 0.81 -11.36
N GLN A 201 11.34 -0.12 -12.13
CA GLN A 201 10.56 -1.18 -12.78
C GLN A 201 9.84 -2.12 -11.80
N TYR A 202 10.27 -2.18 -10.54
CA TYR A 202 9.65 -2.96 -9.46
C TYR A 202 8.59 -2.17 -8.68
N VAL A 203 8.41 -0.89 -8.98
CA VAL A 203 7.47 -0.01 -8.28
C VAL A 203 6.10 -0.08 -8.92
N SER A 204 5.06 -0.37 -8.14
CA SER A 204 3.66 -0.32 -8.59
C SER A 204 2.91 0.92 -8.09
N HIS A 205 3.40 1.54 -7.03
CA HIS A 205 2.77 2.72 -6.42
C HIS A 205 3.82 3.60 -5.72
N VAL A 206 3.53 4.90 -5.65
CA VAL A 206 4.41 5.89 -5.00
C VAL A 206 3.60 6.69 -3.99
N HIS A 207 4.09 6.77 -2.76
CA HIS A 207 3.59 7.70 -1.76
C HIS A 207 4.47 8.95 -1.72
N ILE A 208 3.85 10.11 -1.91
CA ILE A 208 4.47 11.40 -1.66
C ILE A 208 3.94 11.89 -0.31
N SER A 209 4.75 11.70 0.72
CA SER A 209 4.44 12.08 2.08
C SER A 209 5.65 12.72 2.77
N GLU A 210 5.44 13.34 3.92
CA GLU A 210 6.51 13.97 4.69
C GLU A 210 6.92 13.11 5.88
N PRO A 211 8.21 13.11 6.27
CA PRO A 211 8.66 12.43 7.49
C PRO A 211 7.83 12.83 8.72
N GLY A 212 7.44 11.81 9.50
CA GLY A 212 6.61 12.00 10.69
C GLY A 212 5.16 12.41 10.39
N LEU A 213 4.67 12.18 9.17
CA LEU A 213 3.33 12.57 8.70
C LEU A 213 3.08 14.10 8.84
N ALA A 214 4.11 14.90 8.66
CA ALA A 214 4.00 16.36 8.63
C ALA A 214 3.17 16.80 7.41
N PRO A 215 2.61 18.01 7.42
CA PRO A 215 1.96 18.59 6.24
C PRO A 215 2.94 18.66 5.06
N ILE A 216 2.42 18.34 3.86
CA ILE A 216 3.22 18.38 2.63
C ILE A 216 3.86 19.75 2.45
N GLN A 217 5.16 19.75 2.20
CA GLN A 217 5.97 20.95 1.97
C GLN A 217 6.44 20.99 0.52
N GLN A 218 6.86 22.17 0.06
CA GLN A 218 7.51 22.30 -1.23
C GLN A 218 8.97 21.87 -1.10
N ARG A 219 9.30 20.72 -1.68
CA ARG A 219 10.64 20.14 -1.72
C ARG A 219 11.08 19.87 -3.14
N PRO A 220 12.39 19.98 -3.46
CA PRO A 220 12.92 19.53 -4.75
C PRO A 220 12.61 18.07 -5.02
N GLU A 221 12.75 17.20 -4.00
CA GLU A 221 12.57 15.75 -4.08
C GLU A 221 11.16 15.32 -4.53
N HIS A 222 10.15 16.18 -4.38
CA HIS A 222 8.81 15.93 -4.91
C HIS A 222 8.73 16.06 -6.44
N ARG A 223 9.80 16.50 -7.10
CA ARG A 223 9.85 16.76 -8.56
C ARG A 223 10.87 15.87 -9.28
N GLU A 224 11.73 15.18 -8.53
CA GLU A 224 12.72 14.25 -9.04
C GLU A 224 12.11 12.88 -9.32
#